data_aacd8fa161c07784a82fcd06f3df48f7
#
_entry.id   aacd8fa161c07784a82fcd06f3df48f7
#
_cell.length_a   1.000
_cell.length_b   1.000
_cell.length_c   1.000
_cell.angle_alpha   90.00
_cell.angle_beta   90.00
_cell.angle_gamma   90.00
#
_symmetry.space_group_name_H-M   'P 1'
#
loop_
_entity.id
_entity.type
_entity.pdbx_description
1 polymer ?
#
loop_
_entity_poly.entity_id
_entity_poly.type
_entity_poly.pdbx_seq_one_letter_code
_entity_poly.pdbx_strand_id
1 'polypeptide(L)'
;MNSEKTQQQNGEFKKVLGIGSLIIFGLAYMAPTVVFNYYGPLSVASKGMYPTCFVITAIAMFFTAFSYANMSREFQKSGSAYVYVQQSLNPHIGFAAGWVMLLDYLLLPMICILCVAVYMETYVPAVPAWAWVVILVALLFVVNALGISVAAKVDTIIVAAQLLMMALFVVVGIITIAKGGIDGTSKGIIDGTAFYNPEVFELRLVLYPAAILCVSFLGFDAVSTLSEEAKNPKKDIPKAIVMVCLGAGIIFTLIAYIAQVMWPVGYQQFDDPNSGIFELLARITMIPHMDVMFLVVDNIGSIACALSGQAAVIRIMYNMGRDNILPKKFFGHMSKNGVPVYNLIIVGCVGLVAIFFTDNILGGVELVSFGAITGFILVNISVPVLFLKKKGERGGKAILNYAVLPLIATAVCVYLWFNMAATAKVIGII
;
A
#
# COMPACT_ATOMS: atom_id res chain seq x y z
N MET A 1 0.70 -22.33 -31.61
CA MET A 1 0.96 -23.38 -30.60
C MET A 1 2.43 -23.73 -30.38
N ASN A 2 3.29 -23.78 -31.41
CA ASN A 2 4.72 -24.11 -31.19
C ASN A 2 5.56 -22.93 -30.63
N SER A 3 5.28 -21.67 -30.99
CA SER A 3 5.96 -20.49 -30.43
C SER A 3 5.66 -20.25 -28.95
N GLU A 4 4.46 -20.60 -28.49
CA GLU A 4 4.06 -20.43 -27.07
C GLU A 4 4.75 -21.42 -26.13
N LYS A 5 5.00 -22.66 -26.60
CA LYS A 5 5.73 -23.66 -25.82
C LYS A 5 7.22 -23.35 -25.71
N THR A 6 7.79 -22.70 -26.72
CA THR A 6 9.23 -22.33 -26.75
C THR A 6 9.53 -21.17 -25.81
N GLN A 7 8.59 -20.20 -25.64
CA GLN A 7 8.74 -19.10 -24.67
C GLN A 7 8.66 -19.57 -23.21
N GLN A 8 7.82 -20.56 -22.91
CA GLN A 8 7.75 -21.17 -21.58
C GLN A 8 9.04 -21.94 -21.19
N GLN A 9 9.77 -22.47 -22.17
CA GLN A 9 11.05 -23.14 -21.92
C GLN A 9 12.21 -22.18 -21.62
N ASN A 10 12.11 -20.91 -22.04
CA ASN A 10 13.16 -19.90 -21.84
C ASN A 10 12.98 -19.04 -20.57
N GLY A 11 11.95 -19.26 -19.75
CA GLY A 11 11.70 -18.49 -18.53
C GLY A 11 11.30 -17.03 -18.76
N GLU A 12 10.85 -16.67 -19.96
CA GLU A 12 10.40 -15.32 -20.31
C GLU A 12 8.89 -15.15 -20.03
N PHE A 13 8.52 -14.01 -19.42
CA PHE A 13 7.12 -13.65 -19.15
C PHE A 13 6.39 -13.27 -20.45
N LYS A 14 5.12 -13.67 -20.56
CA LYS A 14 4.25 -13.27 -21.68
C LYS A 14 3.81 -11.81 -21.54
N LYS A 15 4.04 -10.99 -22.58
CA LYS A 15 3.63 -9.57 -22.64
C LYS A 15 2.15 -9.44 -22.97
N VAL A 16 1.29 -9.55 -21.97
CA VAL A 16 -0.17 -9.57 -22.13
C VAL A 16 -0.89 -8.38 -21.48
N LEU A 17 -0.23 -7.66 -20.53
CA LEU A 17 -0.85 -6.63 -19.73
C LEU A 17 -0.89 -5.27 -20.43
N GLY A 18 -2.08 -4.70 -20.57
CA GLY A 18 -2.29 -3.33 -21.00
C GLY A 18 -2.38 -2.36 -19.82
N ILE A 19 -2.42 -1.06 -20.08
CA ILE A 19 -2.46 0.00 -19.06
C ILE A 19 -3.61 -0.17 -18.06
N GLY A 20 -4.81 -0.56 -18.51
CA GLY A 20 -5.96 -0.80 -17.63
C GLY A 20 -5.70 -1.91 -16.62
N SER A 21 -5.13 -3.05 -17.08
CA SER A 21 -4.78 -4.16 -16.18
C SER A 21 -3.71 -3.78 -15.17
N LEU A 22 -2.74 -2.94 -15.57
CA LEU A 22 -1.69 -2.43 -14.69
C LEU A 22 -2.25 -1.50 -13.61
N ILE A 23 -3.20 -0.63 -13.95
CA ILE A 23 -3.88 0.26 -13.00
C ILE A 23 -4.72 -0.58 -12.02
N ILE A 24 -5.49 -1.54 -12.50
CA ILE A 24 -6.31 -2.43 -11.65
C ILE A 24 -5.41 -3.22 -10.69
N PHE A 25 -4.28 -3.75 -11.17
CA PHE A 25 -3.31 -4.44 -10.32
C PHE A 25 -2.77 -3.52 -9.21
N GLY A 26 -2.35 -2.30 -9.56
CA GLY A 26 -1.87 -1.33 -8.56
C GLY A 26 -2.94 -0.98 -7.52
N LEU A 27 -4.19 -0.79 -7.94
CA LEU A 27 -5.32 -0.53 -7.05
C LEU A 27 -5.69 -1.76 -6.21
N ALA A 28 -5.67 -2.96 -6.77
CA ALA A 28 -5.94 -4.20 -6.03
C ALA A 28 -4.89 -4.42 -4.93
N TYR A 29 -3.61 -4.18 -5.27
CA TYR A 29 -2.52 -4.27 -4.31
C TYR A 29 -2.66 -3.22 -3.19
N MET A 30 -3.11 -2.02 -3.51
CA MET A 30 -3.31 -0.91 -2.58
C MET A 30 -4.52 -1.13 -1.65
N ALA A 31 -5.49 -1.97 -2.05
CA ALA A 31 -6.79 -2.12 -1.39
C ALA A 31 -7.43 -0.74 -1.10
N PRO A 32 -8.17 -0.13 -2.05
CA PRO A 32 -8.64 1.26 -1.94
C PRO A 32 -9.38 1.61 -0.64
N THR A 33 -10.02 0.64 0.02
CA THR A 33 -10.68 0.84 1.31
C THR A 33 -9.73 1.05 2.49
N VAL A 34 -8.42 0.92 2.29
CA VAL A 34 -7.38 1.12 3.32
C VAL A 34 -7.47 2.48 4.03
N VAL A 35 -8.01 3.51 3.37
CA VAL A 35 -8.24 4.83 3.96
C VAL A 35 -9.15 4.75 5.19
N PHE A 36 -10.07 3.82 5.22
CA PHE A 36 -10.99 3.62 6.34
C PHE A 36 -10.31 2.89 7.51
N ASN A 37 -9.41 1.95 7.22
CA ASN A 37 -8.76 1.09 8.22
C ASN A 37 -7.93 1.89 9.23
N TYR A 38 -7.41 3.03 8.82
CA TYR A 38 -6.60 3.90 9.68
C TYR A 38 -7.37 5.14 10.18
N TYR A 39 -8.67 5.26 9.86
CA TYR A 39 -9.46 6.44 10.20
C TYR A 39 -9.48 6.70 11.72
N GLY A 40 -9.90 5.73 12.52
CA GLY A 40 -10.02 5.93 13.96
C GLY A 40 -8.67 6.22 14.63
N PRO A 41 -7.66 5.33 14.54
CA PRO A 41 -6.38 5.54 15.22
C PRO A 41 -5.67 6.82 14.79
N LEU A 42 -5.69 7.15 13.49
CA LEU A 42 -4.97 8.32 12.99
C LEU A 42 -5.79 9.62 13.10
N SER A 43 -7.11 9.55 13.19
CA SER A 43 -7.92 10.71 13.59
C SER A 43 -7.66 11.12 15.04
N VAL A 44 -7.51 10.14 15.94
CA VAL A 44 -7.09 10.40 17.32
C VAL A 44 -5.68 10.99 17.36
N ALA A 45 -4.72 10.36 16.67
CA ALA A 45 -3.33 10.82 16.65
C ALA A 45 -3.16 12.22 16.03
N SER A 46 -3.99 12.59 15.05
CA SER A 46 -3.96 13.89 14.38
C SER A 46 -4.92 14.91 15.02
N LYS A 47 -5.61 14.57 16.10
CA LYS A 47 -6.66 15.39 16.72
C LYS A 47 -7.67 15.93 15.70
N GLY A 48 -8.16 15.04 14.82
CA GLY A 48 -9.15 15.36 13.80
C GLY A 48 -8.61 15.98 12.51
N MET A 49 -7.29 16.11 12.33
CA MET A 49 -6.67 16.62 11.09
C MET A 49 -6.25 15.49 10.13
N TYR A 50 -6.98 14.38 10.15
CA TYR A 50 -6.72 13.20 9.32
C TYR A 50 -6.62 13.51 7.81
N PRO A 51 -7.47 14.37 7.20
CA PRO A 51 -7.33 14.74 5.79
C PRO A 51 -5.99 15.40 5.47
N THR A 52 -5.46 16.24 6.36
CA THR A 52 -4.16 16.89 6.18
C THR A 52 -3.02 15.89 6.14
N CYS A 53 -3.11 14.83 6.93
CA CYS A 53 -2.14 13.75 6.89
C CYS A 53 -2.12 13.09 5.50
N PHE A 54 -3.27 12.85 4.88
CA PHE A 54 -3.35 12.34 3.52
C PHE A 54 -2.83 13.31 2.47
N VAL A 55 -3.10 14.61 2.60
CA VAL A 55 -2.55 15.62 1.67
C VAL A 55 -1.02 15.60 1.71
N ILE A 56 -0.41 15.58 2.89
CA ILE A 56 1.05 15.54 3.06
C ILE A 56 1.61 14.23 2.43
N THR A 57 0.98 13.09 2.76
CA THR A 57 1.40 11.79 2.21
C THR A 57 1.23 11.74 0.70
N ALA A 58 0.10 12.20 0.15
CA ALA A 58 -0.16 12.21 -1.28
C ALA A 58 0.89 13.04 -2.04
N ILE A 59 1.29 14.20 -1.52
CA ILE A 59 2.35 15.03 -2.10
C ILE A 59 3.68 14.27 -2.10
N ALA A 60 4.06 13.67 -0.98
CA ALA A 60 5.29 12.88 -0.87
C ALA A 60 5.31 11.70 -1.85
N MET A 61 4.22 10.95 -1.91
CA MET A 61 4.09 9.78 -2.78
C MET A 61 3.99 10.16 -4.25
N PHE A 62 3.37 11.29 -4.59
CA PHE A 62 3.31 11.78 -5.96
C PHE A 62 4.70 12.08 -6.53
N PHE A 63 5.56 12.78 -5.78
CA PHE A 63 6.95 13.00 -6.20
C PHE A 63 7.73 11.69 -6.28
N THR A 64 7.52 10.76 -5.36
CA THR A 64 8.11 9.43 -5.38
C THR A 64 7.64 8.61 -6.59
N ALA A 65 6.36 8.68 -6.93
CA ALA A 65 5.81 8.03 -8.13
C ALA A 65 6.45 8.54 -9.42
N PHE A 66 6.79 9.83 -9.51
CA PHE A 66 7.57 10.38 -10.62
C PHE A 66 8.98 9.77 -10.69
N SER A 67 9.63 9.58 -9.56
CA SER A 67 10.93 8.91 -9.51
C SER A 67 10.83 7.47 -10.02
N TYR A 68 9.86 6.69 -9.55
CA TYR A 68 9.60 5.33 -10.04
C TYR A 68 9.25 5.30 -11.53
N ALA A 69 8.44 6.25 -12.01
CA ALA A 69 8.08 6.37 -13.41
C ALA A 69 9.32 6.66 -14.29
N ASN A 70 10.23 7.50 -13.83
CA ASN A 70 11.48 7.77 -14.53
C ASN A 70 12.40 6.53 -14.57
N MET A 71 12.53 5.82 -13.44
CA MET A 71 13.34 4.61 -13.36
C MET A 71 12.75 3.46 -14.19
N SER A 72 11.44 3.30 -14.22
CA SER A 72 10.77 2.26 -15.03
C SER A 72 10.90 2.49 -16.55
N ARG A 73 11.09 3.73 -17.00
CA ARG A 73 11.42 4.03 -18.42
C ARG A 73 12.81 3.56 -18.79
N GLU A 74 13.74 3.64 -17.84
CA GLU A 74 15.14 3.27 -18.06
C GLU A 74 15.37 1.77 -17.89
N PHE A 75 14.77 1.18 -16.86
CA PHE A 75 14.96 -0.22 -16.50
C PHE A 75 13.62 -0.96 -16.59
N GLN A 76 13.46 -1.78 -17.64
CA GLN A 76 12.22 -2.53 -17.92
C GLN A 76 12.31 -3.96 -17.36
N LYS A 77 12.99 -4.14 -16.23
CA LYS A 77 13.13 -5.43 -15.54
C LYS A 77 12.18 -5.50 -14.35
N SER A 78 11.62 -6.67 -14.13
CA SER A 78 10.79 -6.98 -12.96
C SER A 78 11.66 -7.11 -11.72
N GLY A 79 11.84 -6.06 -10.98
CA GLY A 79 12.69 -6.05 -9.77
C GLY A 79 12.53 -4.77 -8.96
N SER A 80 11.67 -3.85 -9.48
CA SER A 80 11.30 -2.62 -8.79
C SER A 80 12.53 -1.87 -8.23
N ALA A 81 12.44 -1.32 -7.02
CA ALA A 81 13.50 -0.53 -6.40
C ALA A 81 14.83 -1.27 -6.28
N TYR A 82 14.85 -2.58 -6.06
CA TYR A 82 16.08 -3.36 -6.03
C TYR A 82 16.93 -3.11 -7.31
N VAL A 83 16.32 -3.32 -8.47
CA VAL A 83 16.99 -3.12 -9.77
C VAL A 83 17.37 -1.67 -9.98
N TYR A 84 16.48 -0.74 -9.62
CA TYR A 84 16.71 0.69 -9.81
C TYR A 84 17.92 1.18 -9.02
N VAL A 85 17.99 0.81 -7.74
CA VAL A 85 19.08 1.20 -6.84
C VAL A 85 20.39 0.50 -7.24
N GLN A 86 20.35 -0.80 -7.53
CA GLN A 86 21.53 -1.58 -7.94
C GLN A 86 22.18 -1.00 -9.19
N GLN A 87 21.38 -0.69 -10.21
CA GLN A 87 21.89 -0.20 -11.50
C GLN A 87 22.34 1.27 -11.46
N SER A 88 21.79 2.04 -10.53
CA SER A 88 22.07 3.48 -10.45
C SER A 88 23.15 3.83 -9.44
N LEU A 89 23.17 3.18 -8.28
CA LEU A 89 24.13 3.45 -7.20
C LEU A 89 25.27 2.42 -7.23
N ASN A 90 25.08 1.30 -6.57
CA ASN A 90 26.00 0.15 -6.58
C ASN A 90 25.29 -1.13 -6.11
N PRO A 91 25.88 -2.34 -6.33
CA PRO A 91 25.29 -3.62 -5.94
C PRO A 91 25.01 -3.75 -4.43
N HIS A 92 25.86 -3.20 -3.56
CA HIS A 92 25.68 -3.31 -2.09
C HIS A 92 24.49 -2.51 -1.60
N ILE A 93 24.35 -1.26 -2.05
CA ILE A 93 23.17 -0.43 -1.72
C ILE A 93 21.92 -1.03 -2.39
N GLY A 94 22.06 -1.60 -3.59
CA GLY A 94 21.00 -2.35 -4.27
C GLY A 94 20.50 -3.52 -3.42
N PHE A 95 21.41 -4.29 -2.83
CA PHE A 95 21.06 -5.35 -1.91
C PHE A 95 20.29 -4.82 -0.68
N ALA A 96 20.79 -3.77 -0.05
CA ALA A 96 20.10 -3.14 1.09
C ALA A 96 18.68 -2.65 0.72
N ALA A 97 18.53 -2.02 -0.47
CA ALA A 97 17.22 -1.62 -0.97
C ALA A 97 16.31 -2.83 -1.19
N GLY A 98 16.82 -3.90 -1.77
CA GLY A 98 16.08 -5.16 -1.95
C GLY A 98 15.65 -5.78 -0.63
N TRP A 99 16.52 -5.77 0.36
CA TRP A 99 16.23 -6.29 1.69
C TRP A 99 15.13 -5.51 2.40
N VAL A 100 15.22 -4.18 2.41
CA VAL A 100 14.21 -3.30 3.02
C VAL A 100 12.87 -3.43 2.32
N MET A 101 12.86 -3.51 0.99
CA MET A 101 11.63 -3.77 0.24
C MET A 101 11.07 -5.16 0.45
N LEU A 102 11.94 -6.15 0.63
CA LEU A 102 11.49 -7.50 0.96
C LEU A 102 10.72 -7.50 2.30
N LEU A 103 11.16 -6.71 3.29
CA LEU A 103 10.42 -6.54 4.54
C LEU A 103 9.04 -5.92 4.30
N ASP A 104 8.96 -4.84 3.50
CA ASP A 104 7.70 -4.22 3.12
C ASP A 104 6.75 -5.25 2.46
N TYR A 105 7.19 -5.90 1.39
CA TYR A 105 6.37 -6.89 0.67
C TYR A 105 6.03 -8.15 1.49
N LEU A 106 6.85 -8.53 2.47
CA LEU A 106 6.58 -9.63 3.39
C LEU A 106 5.55 -9.27 4.46
N LEU A 107 5.64 -8.05 4.99
CA LEU A 107 4.81 -7.62 6.11
C LEU A 107 3.45 -7.10 5.66
N LEU A 108 3.30 -6.58 4.42
CA LEU A 108 2.01 -6.09 3.93
C LEU A 108 0.90 -7.15 3.99
N PRO A 109 1.09 -8.40 3.50
CA PRO A 109 0.08 -9.46 3.67
C PRO A 109 -0.24 -9.74 5.14
N MET A 110 0.76 -9.65 6.03
CA MET A 110 0.56 -9.79 7.47
C MET A 110 -0.38 -8.71 8.02
N ILE A 111 -0.21 -7.45 7.61
CA ILE A 111 -1.09 -6.35 8.02
C ILE A 111 -2.51 -6.55 7.50
N CYS A 112 -2.67 -6.97 6.25
CA CYS A 112 -4.00 -7.27 5.70
C CYS A 112 -4.70 -8.36 6.53
N ILE A 113 -3.99 -9.43 6.89
CA ILE A 113 -4.51 -10.50 7.76
C ILE A 113 -4.86 -9.96 9.15
N LEU A 114 -4.01 -9.10 9.72
CA LEU A 114 -4.23 -8.48 11.02
C LEU A 114 -5.50 -7.64 11.04
N CYS A 115 -5.70 -6.75 10.07
CA CYS A 115 -6.89 -5.91 9.98
C CYS A 115 -8.16 -6.77 9.88
N VAL A 116 -8.18 -7.77 8.97
CA VAL A 116 -9.32 -8.68 8.85
C VAL A 116 -9.59 -9.42 10.16
N ALA A 117 -8.56 -9.91 10.84
CA ALA A 117 -8.70 -10.66 12.09
C ALA A 117 -9.32 -9.81 13.21
N VAL A 118 -8.85 -8.58 13.40
CA VAL A 118 -9.37 -7.65 14.41
C VAL A 118 -10.80 -7.24 14.09
N TYR A 119 -11.12 -6.95 12.83
CA TYR A 119 -12.48 -6.60 12.44
C TYR A 119 -13.44 -7.78 12.57
N MET A 120 -13.00 -8.99 12.26
CA MET A 120 -13.84 -10.19 12.47
C MET A 120 -14.08 -10.46 13.94
N GLU A 121 -13.14 -10.21 14.84
CA GLU A 121 -13.36 -10.31 16.29
C GLU A 121 -14.42 -9.31 16.77
N THR A 122 -14.42 -8.08 16.27
CA THR A 122 -15.41 -7.05 16.61
C THR A 122 -16.85 -7.51 16.31
N TYR A 123 -17.06 -8.24 15.21
CA TYR A 123 -18.37 -8.73 14.78
C TYR A 123 -18.70 -10.14 15.25
N VAL A 124 -17.68 -10.95 15.56
CA VAL A 124 -17.81 -12.33 16.05
C VAL A 124 -16.95 -12.52 17.30
N PRO A 125 -17.32 -11.90 18.44
CA PRO A 125 -16.50 -11.92 19.67
C PRO A 125 -16.24 -13.32 20.25
N ALA A 126 -17.01 -14.33 19.81
CA ALA A 126 -16.79 -15.72 20.20
C ALA A 126 -15.46 -16.30 19.69
N VAL A 127 -14.85 -15.70 18.65
CA VAL A 127 -13.60 -16.14 18.05
C VAL A 127 -12.56 -15.02 18.19
N PRO A 128 -11.52 -15.20 19.01
CA PRO A 128 -10.52 -14.16 19.27
C PRO A 128 -9.68 -13.88 17.99
N ALA A 129 -9.13 -12.66 17.87
CA ALA A 129 -8.37 -12.22 16.69
C ALA A 129 -7.22 -13.16 16.34
N TRP A 130 -6.49 -13.68 17.31
CA TRP A 130 -5.40 -14.63 17.04
C TRP A 130 -5.88 -15.89 16.29
N ALA A 131 -7.09 -16.37 16.58
CA ALA A 131 -7.65 -17.55 15.91
C ALA A 131 -8.02 -17.22 14.47
N TRP A 132 -8.56 -16.02 14.22
CA TRP A 132 -8.80 -15.51 12.87
C TRP A 132 -7.51 -15.40 12.07
N VAL A 133 -6.41 -14.92 12.67
CA VAL A 133 -5.08 -14.89 12.00
C VAL A 133 -4.68 -16.28 11.51
N VAL A 134 -4.79 -17.30 12.36
CA VAL A 134 -4.43 -18.69 12.00
C VAL A 134 -5.30 -19.20 10.85
N ILE A 135 -6.61 -18.98 10.92
CA ILE A 135 -7.57 -19.39 9.88
C ILE A 135 -7.22 -18.70 8.55
N LEU A 136 -6.98 -17.39 8.56
CA LEU A 136 -6.67 -16.61 7.35
C LEU A 136 -5.32 -17.00 6.75
N VAL A 137 -4.28 -17.19 7.55
CA VAL A 137 -2.97 -17.67 7.07
C VAL A 137 -3.11 -19.04 6.41
N ALA A 138 -3.85 -19.97 7.01
CA ALA A 138 -4.09 -21.29 6.43
C ALA A 138 -4.87 -21.18 5.11
N LEU A 139 -5.91 -20.36 5.05
CA LEU A 139 -6.70 -20.11 3.84
C LEU A 139 -5.82 -19.55 2.70
N LEU A 140 -5.07 -18.50 2.98
CA LEU A 140 -4.19 -17.85 1.99
C LEU A 140 -3.08 -18.79 1.52
N PHE A 141 -2.54 -19.61 2.42
CA PHE A 141 -1.54 -20.63 2.07
C PHE A 141 -2.12 -21.64 1.08
N VAL A 142 -3.30 -22.19 1.35
CA VAL A 142 -3.97 -23.17 0.47
C VAL A 142 -4.27 -22.54 -0.89
N VAL A 143 -4.84 -21.33 -0.92
CA VAL A 143 -5.18 -20.65 -2.18
C VAL A 143 -3.94 -20.39 -3.04
N ASN A 144 -2.84 -19.90 -2.43
CA ASN A 144 -1.59 -19.67 -3.16
C ASN A 144 -0.94 -21.00 -3.64
N ALA A 145 -1.06 -22.09 -2.87
CA ALA A 145 -0.54 -23.40 -3.25
C ALA A 145 -1.28 -24.03 -4.44
N LEU A 146 -2.57 -23.72 -4.62
CA LEU A 146 -3.38 -24.17 -5.75
C LEU A 146 -3.07 -23.47 -7.08
N GLY A 147 -2.40 -22.30 -7.03
CA GLY A 147 -1.98 -21.54 -8.22
C GLY A 147 -2.97 -20.47 -8.71
N ILE A 148 -2.43 -19.41 -9.33
CA ILE A 148 -3.06 -18.08 -9.45
C ILE A 148 -3.72 -17.80 -10.82
N SER A 149 -4.28 -18.74 -11.50
CA SER A 149 -4.85 -18.46 -12.84
C SER A 149 -6.19 -17.67 -12.85
N VAL A 150 -6.83 -17.47 -11.70
CA VAL A 150 -8.15 -16.82 -11.57
C VAL A 150 -8.05 -15.38 -11.01
N ALA A 151 -6.90 -14.98 -10.45
CA ALA A 151 -6.72 -13.76 -9.67
C ALA A 151 -7.12 -12.46 -10.39
N ALA A 152 -6.67 -12.22 -11.61
CA ALA A 152 -6.86 -10.92 -12.27
C ALA A 152 -8.33 -10.52 -12.57
N LYS A 153 -9.21 -11.48 -12.80
CA LYS A 153 -10.65 -11.20 -12.98
C LYS A 153 -11.34 -10.92 -11.65
N VAL A 154 -10.94 -11.67 -10.62
CA VAL A 154 -11.44 -11.52 -9.26
C VAL A 154 -11.02 -10.17 -8.71
N ASP A 155 -9.75 -9.78 -8.87
CA ASP A 155 -9.23 -8.49 -8.46
C ASP A 155 -10.01 -7.32 -9.09
N THR A 156 -10.40 -7.44 -10.37
CA THR A 156 -11.20 -6.40 -11.03
C THR A 156 -12.57 -6.21 -10.37
N ILE A 157 -13.24 -7.31 -10.02
CA ILE A 157 -14.56 -7.26 -9.36
C ILE A 157 -14.42 -6.69 -7.95
N ILE A 158 -13.39 -7.11 -7.21
CA ILE A 158 -13.14 -6.64 -5.84
C ILE A 158 -12.82 -5.15 -5.82
N VAL A 159 -11.92 -4.68 -6.69
CA VAL A 159 -11.59 -3.25 -6.82
C VAL A 159 -12.82 -2.44 -7.20
N ALA A 160 -13.64 -2.95 -8.13
CA ALA A 160 -14.88 -2.27 -8.50
C ALA A 160 -15.86 -2.18 -7.33
N ALA A 161 -16.00 -3.23 -6.52
CA ALA A 161 -16.84 -3.23 -5.32
C ALA A 161 -16.32 -2.22 -4.27
N GLN A 162 -15.00 -2.17 -4.04
CA GLN A 162 -14.39 -1.20 -3.14
C GLN A 162 -14.61 0.25 -3.61
N LEU A 163 -14.39 0.54 -4.89
CA LEU A 163 -14.62 1.87 -5.44
C LEU A 163 -16.11 2.26 -5.39
N LEU A 164 -17.02 1.31 -5.61
CA LEU A 164 -18.45 1.54 -5.46
C LEU A 164 -18.82 1.85 -4.00
N MET A 165 -18.26 1.11 -3.05
CA MET A 165 -18.47 1.36 -1.61
C MET A 165 -17.95 2.74 -1.21
N MET A 166 -16.79 3.15 -1.72
CA MET A 166 -16.24 4.50 -1.48
C MET A 166 -17.14 5.58 -2.08
N ALA A 167 -17.65 5.39 -3.29
CA ALA A 167 -18.60 6.32 -3.92
C ALA A 167 -19.91 6.41 -3.12
N LEU A 168 -20.43 5.27 -2.65
CA LEU A 168 -21.59 5.23 -1.77
C LEU A 168 -21.34 6.00 -0.47
N PHE A 169 -20.17 5.79 0.16
CA PHE A 169 -19.78 6.53 1.37
C PHE A 169 -19.73 8.04 1.14
N VAL A 170 -19.17 8.51 0.02
CA VAL A 170 -19.14 9.94 -0.33
C VAL A 170 -20.55 10.50 -0.45
N VAL A 171 -21.43 9.82 -1.19
CA VAL A 171 -22.82 10.27 -1.39
C VAL A 171 -23.57 10.34 -0.05
N VAL A 172 -23.51 9.27 0.73
CA VAL A 172 -24.17 9.19 2.04
C VAL A 172 -23.57 10.21 3.00
N GLY A 173 -22.24 10.37 3.00
CA GLY A 173 -21.54 11.36 3.81
C GLY A 173 -21.97 12.79 3.52
N ILE A 174 -22.05 13.17 2.23
CA ILE A 174 -22.52 14.50 1.82
C ILE A 174 -23.97 14.75 2.32
N ILE A 175 -24.86 13.76 2.17
CA ILE A 175 -26.25 13.89 2.63
C ILE A 175 -26.30 13.98 4.17
N THR A 176 -25.50 13.19 4.88
CA THR A 176 -25.42 13.24 6.35
C THR A 176 -24.90 14.59 6.82
N ILE A 177 -23.85 15.13 6.19
CA ILE A 177 -23.32 16.47 6.48
C ILE A 177 -24.39 17.55 6.24
N ALA A 178 -25.13 17.47 5.14
CA ALA A 178 -26.23 18.41 4.84
C ALA A 178 -27.36 18.38 5.88
N LYS A 179 -27.52 17.26 6.61
CA LYS A 179 -28.47 17.12 7.71
C LYS A 179 -27.90 17.52 9.08
N GLY A 180 -26.68 18.06 9.14
CA GLY A 180 -26.00 18.48 10.36
C GLY A 180 -24.93 17.51 10.87
N GLY A 181 -24.62 16.47 10.12
CA GLY A 181 -23.63 15.46 10.49
C GLY A 181 -24.12 14.46 11.53
N ILE A 182 -23.18 13.70 12.08
CA ILE A 182 -23.46 12.76 13.19
C ILE A 182 -23.64 13.58 14.47
N ASP A 183 -24.71 13.29 15.19
CA ASP A 183 -25.09 13.94 16.44
C ASP A 183 -25.22 15.48 16.31
N GLY A 184 -25.49 16.01 15.11
CA GLY A 184 -25.63 17.46 14.87
C GLY A 184 -24.31 18.24 15.00
N THR A 185 -23.16 17.57 14.92
CA THR A 185 -21.84 18.18 15.20
C THR A 185 -21.18 18.80 13.98
N SER A 186 -21.65 18.50 12.76
CA SER A 186 -21.07 19.02 11.53
C SER A 186 -21.35 20.50 11.32
N LYS A 187 -20.32 21.25 10.95
CA LYS A 187 -20.42 22.67 10.56
C LYS A 187 -20.78 22.87 9.09
N GLY A 188 -21.07 21.80 8.37
CA GLY A 188 -21.37 21.78 6.94
C GLY A 188 -20.17 21.35 6.09
N ILE A 189 -20.42 21.19 4.77
CA ILE A 189 -19.46 20.59 3.84
C ILE A 189 -18.18 21.44 3.64
N ILE A 190 -18.21 22.73 3.96
CA ILE A 190 -17.05 23.62 3.87
C ILE A 190 -16.54 23.89 5.28
N ASP A 191 -15.86 22.89 5.86
CA ASP A 191 -15.23 23.02 7.18
C ASP A 191 -13.72 22.93 7.06
N GLY A 192 -13.04 24.07 7.15
CA GLY A 192 -11.58 24.16 7.10
C GLY A 192 -10.91 23.56 8.34
N THR A 193 -11.63 23.36 9.45
CA THR A 193 -11.05 22.80 10.68
C THR A 193 -10.60 21.36 10.52
N ALA A 194 -11.20 20.60 9.59
CA ALA A 194 -10.75 19.26 9.22
C ALA A 194 -9.33 19.24 8.64
N PHE A 195 -8.90 20.33 7.97
CA PHE A 195 -7.53 20.47 7.47
C PHE A 195 -6.61 21.17 8.46
N TYR A 196 -7.10 22.20 9.14
CA TYR A 196 -6.29 22.99 10.05
C TYR A 196 -7.13 23.51 11.21
N ASN A 197 -6.82 23.02 12.39
CA ASN A 197 -7.43 23.52 13.64
C ASN A 197 -6.38 24.26 14.47
N PRO A 198 -6.40 25.61 14.51
CA PRO A 198 -5.36 26.40 15.19
C PRO A 198 -5.29 26.15 16.70
N GLU A 199 -6.37 25.67 17.33
CA GLU A 199 -6.43 25.42 18.78
C GLU A 199 -5.59 24.21 19.21
N VAL A 200 -5.41 23.22 18.30
CA VAL A 200 -4.74 21.95 18.61
C VAL A 200 -3.61 21.62 17.67
N PHE A 201 -3.31 22.50 16.69
CA PHE A 201 -2.33 22.22 15.67
C PHE A 201 -0.92 22.17 16.22
N GLU A 202 -0.28 21.01 16.04
CA GLU A 202 1.15 20.83 16.17
C GLU A 202 1.64 20.07 14.94
N LEU A 203 2.76 20.48 14.35
CA LEU A 203 3.28 19.88 13.12
C LEU A 203 3.51 18.36 13.25
N ARG A 204 3.94 17.91 14.42
CA ARG A 204 4.15 16.49 14.72
C ARG A 204 2.86 15.67 14.62
N LEU A 205 1.71 16.25 15.03
CA LEU A 205 0.42 15.55 15.00
C LEU A 205 -0.07 15.21 13.59
N VAL A 206 0.44 15.89 12.57
CA VAL A 206 0.11 15.60 11.17
C VAL A 206 1.22 14.82 10.46
N LEU A 207 2.50 15.04 10.85
CA LEU A 207 3.62 14.36 10.19
C LEU A 207 3.78 12.90 10.61
N TYR A 208 3.56 12.57 11.89
CA TYR A 208 3.61 11.19 12.35
C TYR A 208 2.54 10.31 11.68
N PRO A 209 1.24 10.69 11.68
CA PRO A 209 0.25 9.96 10.89
C PRO A 209 0.54 9.94 9.39
N ALA A 210 1.04 11.03 8.81
CA ALA A 210 1.39 11.07 7.39
C ALA A 210 2.50 10.05 7.05
N ALA A 211 3.48 9.84 7.93
CA ALA A 211 4.49 8.81 7.74
C ALA A 211 3.89 7.39 7.76
N ILE A 212 2.94 7.12 8.66
CA ILE A 212 2.23 5.84 8.71
C ILE A 212 1.39 5.64 7.44
N LEU A 213 0.69 6.68 6.98
CA LEU A 213 -0.16 6.62 5.79
C LEU A 213 0.58 6.35 4.48
N CYS A 214 1.91 6.41 4.46
CA CYS A 214 2.68 5.98 3.28
C CYS A 214 2.38 4.53 2.89
N VAL A 215 2.02 3.66 3.85
CA VAL A 215 1.59 2.27 3.59
C VAL A 215 0.33 2.21 2.72
N SER A 216 -0.59 3.18 2.85
CA SER A 216 -1.82 3.23 2.05
C SER A 216 -1.58 3.46 0.57
N PHE A 217 -0.39 3.88 0.18
CA PHE A 217 -0.01 4.09 -1.22
C PHE A 217 0.79 2.92 -1.81
N LEU A 218 1.12 1.89 -1.03
CA LEU A 218 1.79 0.70 -1.54
C LEU A 218 0.92 0.03 -2.62
N GLY A 219 1.49 -0.13 -3.79
CA GLY A 219 0.78 -0.62 -4.97
C GLY A 219 1.16 0.16 -6.23
N PHE A 220 1.40 1.49 -6.14
CA PHE A 220 1.93 2.21 -7.31
C PHE A 220 3.32 1.71 -7.70
N ASP A 221 4.17 1.40 -6.74
CA ASP A 221 5.51 0.86 -6.91
C ASP A 221 5.47 -0.60 -7.38
N ALA A 222 4.49 -1.38 -6.88
CA ALA A 222 4.28 -2.77 -7.27
C ALA A 222 3.93 -2.91 -8.76
N VAL A 223 3.31 -1.91 -9.40
CA VAL A 223 3.11 -1.88 -10.86
C VAL A 223 4.43 -2.06 -11.62
N SER A 224 5.54 -1.54 -11.08
CA SER A 224 6.86 -1.67 -11.72
C SER A 224 7.37 -3.10 -11.79
N THR A 225 6.91 -4.00 -10.92
CA THR A 225 7.27 -5.42 -10.94
C THR A 225 6.70 -6.17 -12.15
N LEU A 226 5.68 -5.60 -12.80
CA LEU A 226 5.04 -6.16 -14.00
C LEU A 226 5.67 -5.68 -15.31
N SER A 227 6.84 -5.04 -15.25
CA SER A 227 7.49 -4.46 -16.44
C SER A 227 7.73 -5.45 -17.57
N GLU A 228 8.05 -6.71 -17.25
CA GLU A 228 8.29 -7.77 -18.25
C GLU A 228 7.00 -8.34 -18.84
N GLU A 229 5.87 -8.18 -18.15
CA GLU A 229 4.55 -8.66 -18.59
C GLU A 229 3.74 -7.59 -19.34
N ALA A 230 4.17 -6.33 -19.31
CA ALA A 230 3.49 -5.22 -19.96
C ALA A 230 3.68 -5.22 -21.49
N LYS A 231 2.63 -4.89 -22.25
CA LYS A 231 2.68 -4.77 -23.72
C LYS A 231 3.65 -3.67 -24.15
N ASN A 232 3.60 -2.52 -23.51
CA ASN A 232 4.44 -1.35 -23.80
C ASN A 232 5.10 -0.83 -22.52
N PRO A 233 6.10 -1.55 -21.94
CA PRO A 233 6.63 -1.24 -20.61
C PRO A 233 7.12 0.20 -20.48
N LYS A 234 7.80 0.76 -21.49
CA LYS A 234 8.30 2.15 -21.49
C LYS A 234 7.23 3.23 -21.38
N LYS A 235 5.99 2.94 -21.82
CA LYS A 235 4.89 3.90 -21.83
C LYS A 235 3.84 3.60 -20.77
N ASP A 236 3.44 2.32 -20.65
CA ASP A 236 2.29 1.93 -19.86
C ASP A 236 2.63 1.87 -18.37
N ILE A 237 3.82 1.33 -18.00
CA ILE A 237 4.25 1.25 -16.60
C ILE A 237 4.39 2.65 -15.96
N PRO A 238 5.15 3.61 -16.53
CA PRO A 238 5.27 4.95 -15.94
C PRO A 238 3.93 5.67 -15.80
N LYS A 239 3.04 5.51 -16.78
CA LYS A 239 1.71 6.13 -16.73
C LYS A 239 0.84 5.49 -15.64
N ALA A 240 0.84 4.15 -15.54
CA ALA A 240 0.07 3.44 -14.54
C ALA A 240 0.52 3.81 -13.13
N ILE A 241 1.83 3.85 -12.87
CA ILE A 241 2.41 4.28 -11.59
C ILE A 241 1.86 5.64 -11.15
N VAL A 242 1.96 6.65 -12.03
CA VAL A 242 1.52 8.02 -11.71
C VAL A 242 0.00 8.09 -11.56
N MET A 243 -0.77 7.40 -12.43
CA MET A 243 -2.24 7.42 -12.37
C MET A 243 -2.77 6.75 -11.10
N VAL A 244 -2.21 5.62 -10.70
CA VAL A 244 -2.58 4.91 -9.48
C VAL A 244 -2.30 5.80 -8.26
N CYS A 245 -1.10 6.37 -8.15
CA CYS A 245 -0.71 7.22 -7.04
C CYS A 245 -1.56 8.49 -6.95
N LEU A 246 -1.76 9.20 -8.06
CA LEU A 246 -2.54 10.44 -8.09
C LEU A 246 -4.02 10.16 -7.79
N GLY A 247 -4.59 9.13 -8.42
CA GLY A 247 -5.97 8.72 -8.18
C GLY A 247 -6.22 8.37 -6.71
N ALA A 248 -5.34 7.56 -6.13
CA ALA A 248 -5.41 7.21 -4.72
C ALA A 248 -5.31 8.46 -3.82
N GLY A 249 -4.34 9.35 -4.06
CA GLY A 249 -4.17 10.56 -3.27
C GLY A 249 -5.41 11.45 -3.24
N ILE A 250 -6.06 11.64 -4.39
CA ILE A 250 -7.31 12.42 -4.49
C ILE A 250 -8.45 11.72 -3.74
N ILE A 251 -8.65 10.43 -4.00
CA ILE A 251 -9.75 9.67 -3.43
C ILE A 251 -9.59 9.54 -1.91
N PHE A 252 -8.40 9.20 -1.43
CA PHE A 252 -8.15 9.04 0.01
C PHE A 252 -8.32 10.35 0.78
N THR A 253 -7.83 11.46 0.23
CA THR A 253 -8.03 12.79 0.84
C THR A 253 -9.51 13.16 0.89
N LEU A 254 -10.27 12.89 -0.18
CA LEU A 254 -11.71 13.14 -0.22
C LEU A 254 -12.46 12.31 0.82
N ILE A 255 -12.20 11.01 0.90
CA ILE A 255 -12.83 10.11 1.87
C ILE A 255 -12.50 10.55 3.29
N ALA A 256 -11.22 10.81 3.57
CA ALA A 256 -10.79 11.29 4.89
C ALA A 256 -11.48 12.59 5.29
N TYR A 257 -11.64 13.51 4.32
CA TYR A 257 -12.33 14.78 4.53
C TYR A 257 -13.81 14.57 4.86
N ILE A 258 -14.53 13.78 4.06
CA ILE A 258 -15.94 13.48 4.28
C ILE A 258 -16.16 12.82 5.65
N ALA A 259 -15.32 11.84 6.01
CA ALA A 259 -15.39 11.17 7.30
C ALA A 259 -15.20 12.15 8.47
N GLN A 260 -14.18 13.02 8.38
CA GLN A 260 -13.88 13.99 9.43
C GLN A 260 -14.96 15.07 9.58
N VAL A 261 -15.46 15.60 8.45
CA VAL A 261 -16.50 16.65 8.48
C VAL A 261 -17.86 16.10 8.89
N MET A 262 -18.12 14.83 8.59
CA MET A 262 -19.37 14.17 9.01
C MET A 262 -19.44 13.98 10.53
N TRP A 263 -18.29 13.73 11.19
CA TRP A 263 -18.19 13.56 12.64
C TRP A 263 -16.95 14.27 13.21
N PRO A 264 -16.94 15.62 13.29
CA PRO A 264 -15.76 16.41 13.68
C PRO A 264 -15.19 16.07 15.06
N VAL A 265 -16.05 15.66 15.99
CA VAL A 265 -15.67 15.30 17.37
C VAL A 265 -15.45 13.79 17.57
N GLY A 266 -15.63 13.00 16.53
CA GLY A 266 -15.55 11.53 16.59
C GLY A 266 -14.25 11.01 17.20
N TYR A 267 -13.12 11.63 16.87
CA TYR A 267 -11.80 11.24 17.40
C TYR A 267 -11.69 11.32 18.95
N GLN A 268 -12.61 12.03 19.61
CA GLN A 268 -12.68 12.13 21.08
C GLN A 268 -13.69 11.17 21.69
N GLN A 269 -14.49 10.49 20.88
CA GLN A 269 -15.67 9.73 21.29
C GLN A 269 -15.62 8.25 20.89
N PHE A 270 -14.54 7.79 20.22
CA PHE A 270 -14.40 6.38 19.89
C PHE A 270 -14.29 5.54 21.17
N ASP A 271 -15.08 4.48 21.27
CA ASP A 271 -14.94 3.46 22.30
C ASP A 271 -13.65 2.67 22.10
N ASP A 272 -13.39 2.25 20.85
CA ASP A 272 -12.11 1.68 20.41
C ASP A 272 -11.66 2.34 19.11
N PRO A 273 -10.55 3.10 19.13
CA PRO A 273 -10.02 3.71 17.90
C PRO A 273 -9.75 2.72 16.77
N ASN A 274 -9.36 1.46 17.05
CA ASN A 274 -9.08 0.48 16.00
C ASN A 274 -10.33 0.12 15.19
N SER A 275 -11.51 0.24 15.79
CA SER A 275 -12.80 0.02 15.14
C SER A 275 -13.58 1.32 14.84
N GLY A 276 -12.94 2.48 14.99
CA GLY A 276 -13.59 3.80 14.88
C GLY A 276 -14.34 4.06 13.58
N ILE A 277 -13.94 3.44 12.45
CA ILE A 277 -14.71 3.52 11.21
C ILE A 277 -16.07 2.83 11.32
N PHE A 278 -16.15 1.68 11.99
CA PHE A 278 -17.39 0.95 12.15
C PHE A 278 -18.34 1.72 13.08
N GLU A 279 -17.81 2.39 14.12
CA GLU A 279 -18.59 3.27 14.97
C GLU A 279 -19.19 4.44 14.17
N LEU A 280 -18.41 5.06 13.28
CA LEU A 280 -18.90 6.10 12.38
C LEU A 280 -19.99 5.57 11.45
N LEU A 281 -19.77 4.40 10.82
CA LEU A 281 -20.71 3.81 9.87
C LEU A 281 -22.01 3.35 10.54
N ALA A 282 -21.93 2.80 11.76
CA ALA A 282 -23.10 2.38 12.55
C ALA A 282 -23.99 3.57 12.93
N ARG A 283 -23.43 4.78 13.10
CA ARG A 283 -24.21 6.01 13.39
C ARG A 283 -24.90 6.60 12.15
N ILE A 284 -24.61 6.09 10.95
CA ILE A 284 -25.28 6.50 9.71
C ILE A 284 -26.65 5.83 9.62
N THR A 285 -27.69 6.59 9.89
CA THR A 285 -29.09 6.08 9.93
C THR A 285 -29.73 5.87 8.57
N MET A 286 -29.15 6.43 7.49
CA MET A 286 -29.73 6.37 6.13
C MET A 286 -29.71 4.98 5.52
N ILE A 287 -28.65 4.21 5.76
CA ILE A 287 -28.48 2.85 5.24
C ILE A 287 -28.30 1.93 6.44
N PRO A 288 -29.31 1.12 6.77
CA PRO A 288 -29.19 0.13 7.83
C PRO A 288 -28.03 -0.84 7.54
N HIS A 289 -27.24 -1.17 8.55
CA HIS A 289 -26.11 -2.10 8.46
C HIS A 289 -25.03 -1.71 7.44
N MET A 290 -24.78 -0.40 7.24
CA MET A 290 -23.73 0.08 6.37
C MET A 290 -22.33 -0.36 6.85
N ASP A 291 -22.14 -0.48 8.15
CA ASP A 291 -20.98 -1.04 8.82
C ASP A 291 -20.69 -2.49 8.38
N VAL A 292 -21.74 -3.35 8.36
CA VAL A 292 -21.60 -4.75 7.90
C VAL A 292 -21.30 -4.84 6.40
N MET A 293 -21.96 -4.01 5.60
CA MET A 293 -21.65 -3.94 4.16
C MET A 293 -20.20 -3.55 3.91
N PHE A 294 -19.71 -2.56 4.66
CA PHE A 294 -18.31 -2.13 4.59
C PHE A 294 -17.37 -3.26 5.04
N LEU A 295 -17.66 -3.91 6.18
CA LEU A 295 -16.89 -5.02 6.69
C LEU A 295 -16.66 -6.10 5.63
N VAL A 296 -17.71 -6.50 4.92
CA VAL A 296 -17.63 -7.55 3.88
C VAL A 296 -16.74 -7.09 2.73
N VAL A 297 -16.95 -5.87 2.21
CA VAL A 297 -16.18 -5.35 1.07
C VAL A 297 -14.71 -5.14 1.43
N ASP A 298 -14.43 -4.60 2.62
CA ASP A 298 -13.08 -4.34 3.08
C ASP A 298 -12.30 -5.64 3.35
N ASN A 299 -12.92 -6.61 4.04
CA ASN A 299 -12.30 -7.89 4.33
C ASN A 299 -11.98 -8.67 3.04
N ILE A 300 -12.89 -8.70 2.06
CA ILE A 300 -12.63 -9.34 0.77
C ILE A 300 -11.49 -8.62 0.04
N GLY A 301 -11.46 -7.29 0.09
CA GLY A 301 -10.39 -6.47 -0.48
C GLY A 301 -9.04 -6.71 0.18
N SER A 302 -9.00 -6.75 1.50
CA SER A 302 -7.80 -7.03 2.29
C SER A 302 -7.26 -8.44 2.03
N ILE A 303 -8.13 -9.45 1.89
CA ILE A 303 -7.75 -10.82 1.53
C ILE A 303 -7.15 -10.85 0.11
N ALA A 304 -7.74 -10.14 -0.86
CA ALA A 304 -7.22 -10.06 -2.22
C ALA A 304 -5.86 -9.34 -2.26
N CYS A 305 -5.70 -8.24 -1.50
CA CYS A 305 -4.43 -7.56 -1.32
C CYS A 305 -3.37 -8.49 -0.73
N ALA A 306 -3.71 -9.24 0.33
CA ALA A 306 -2.80 -10.22 0.94
C ALA A 306 -2.37 -11.32 -0.05
N LEU A 307 -3.29 -11.85 -0.86
CA LEU A 307 -2.98 -12.84 -1.91
C LEU A 307 -2.03 -12.28 -2.95
N SER A 308 -2.32 -11.08 -3.46
CA SER A 308 -1.49 -10.41 -4.47
C SER A 308 -0.12 -10.04 -3.92
N GLY A 309 -0.05 -9.55 -2.67
CA GLY A 309 1.19 -9.25 -1.96
C GLY A 309 2.04 -10.50 -1.72
N GLN A 310 1.45 -11.59 -1.25
CA GLN A 310 2.14 -12.87 -1.09
C GLN A 310 2.71 -13.37 -2.43
N ALA A 311 1.93 -13.28 -3.50
CA ALA A 311 2.40 -13.68 -4.83
C ALA A 311 3.58 -12.82 -5.32
N ALA A 312 3.57 -11.51 -5.06
CA ALA A 312 4.66 -10.60 -5.42
C ALA A 312 5.94 -10.93 -4.66
N VAL A 313 5.87 -11.07 -3.34
CA VAL A 313 7.05 -11.37 -2.51
C VAL A 313 7.65 -12.74 -2.82
N ILE A 314 6.82 -13.75 -3.04
CA ILE A 314 7.26 -15.10 -3.42
C ILE A 314 8.08 -15.07 -4.73
N ARG A 315 7.65 -14.26 -5.72
CA ARG A 315 8.38 -14.05 -6.98
C ARG A 315 9.70 -13.32 -6.78
N ILE A 316 9.72 -12.29 -5.93
CA ILE A 316 10.96 -11.54 -5.61
C ILE A 316 11.96 -12.47 -4.95
N MET A 317 11.57 -13.21 -3.91
CA MET A 317 12.42 -14.19 -3.23
C MET A 317 12.94 -15.27 -4.18
N TYR A 318 12.09 -15.76 -5.08
CA TYR A 318 12.48 -16.74 -6.09
C TYR A 318 13.53 -16.18 -7.06
N ASN A 319 13.34 -14.95 -7.55
CA ASN A 319 14.30 -14.29 -8.43
C ASN A 319 15.64 -14.04 -7.73
N MET A 320 15.63 -13.58 -6.48
CA MET A 320 16.83 -13.41 -5.66
C MET A 320 17.54 -14.76 -5.43
N GLY A 321 16.79 -15.84 -5.25
CA GLY A 321 17.33 -17.20 -5.18
C GLY A 321 17.95 -17.66 -6.50
N ARG A 322 17.32 -17.37 -7.63
CA ARG A 322 17.83 -17.67 -8.98
C ARG A 322 19.14 -16.93 -9.27
N ASP A 323 19.22 -15.69 -8.82
CA ASP A 323 20.40 -14.82 -9.02
C ASP A 323 21.52 -15.07 -7.98
N ASN A 324 21.40 -16.12 -7.15
CA ASN A 324 22.33 -16.49 -6.06
C ASN A 324 22.54 -15.39 -4.99
N ILE A 325 21.59 -14.46 -4.83
CA ILE A 325 21.58 -13.46 -3.75
C ILE A 325 21.10 -14.13 -2.46
N LEU A 326 20.05 -14.96 -2.57
CA LEU A 326 19.60 -15.87 -1.53
C LEU A 326 20.02 -17.31 -1.86
N PRO A 327 20.11 -18.23 -0.88
CA PRO A 327 20.48 -19.62 -1.11
C PRO A 327 19.62 -20.29 -2.18
N LYS A 328 20.18 -20.54 -3.37
CA LYS A 328 19.47 -21.04 -4.55
C LYS A 328 18.73 -22.35 -4.31
N LYS A 329 19.31 -23.26 -3.53
CA LYS A 329 18.71 -24.58 -3.22
C LYS A 329 17.35 -24.46 -2.54
N PHE A 330 17.14 -23.39 -1.75
CA PHE A 330 15.95 -23.17 -0.99
C PHE A 330 14.99 -22.18 -1.73
N PHE A 331 15.46 -20.97 -1.96
CA PHE A 331 14.64 -19.90 -2.52
C PHE A 331 14.39 -20.02 -4.03
N GLY A 332 15.34 -20.62 -4.77
CA GLY A 332 15.21 -20.89 -6.21
C GLY A 332 14.51 -22.21 -6.56
N HIS A 333 13.95 -22.93 -5.58
CA HIS A 333 13.24 -24.17 -5.82
C HIS A 333 11.80 -23.91 -6.23
N MET A 334 11.37 -24.55 -7.33
CA MET A 334 10.00 -24.49 -7.83
C MET A 334 9.36 -25.87 -7.77
N SER A 335 8.15 -25.96 -7.25
CA SER A 335 7.38 -27.21 -7.21
C SER A 335 6.91 -27.62 -8.63
N LYS A 336 6.42 -28.86 -8.75
CA LYS A 336 5.84 -29.37 -10.02
C LYS A 336 4.66 -28.52 -10.53
N ASN A 337 3.97 -27.84 -9.65
CA ASN A 337 2.83 -26.96 -9.96
C ASN A 337 3.26 -25.51 -10.32
N GLY A 338 4.57 -25.22 -10.42
CA GLY A 338 5.07 -23.88 -10.73
C GLY A 338 4.97 -22.89 -9.58
N VAL A 339 4.85 -23.36 -8.33
CA VAL A 339 4.80 -22.55 -7.12
C VAL A 339 6.09 -22.75 -6.31
N PRO A 340 6.80 -21.68 -5.88
CA PRO A 340 7.94 -21.77 -4.96
C PRO A 340 7.48 -22.03 -3.53
N VAL A 341 7.23 -23.31 -3.19
CA VAL A 341 6.57 -23.71 -1.92
C VAL A 341 7.37 -23.28 -0.69
N TYR A 342 8.70 -23.33 -0.72
CA TYR A 342 9.50 -22.88 0.43
C TYR A 342 9.32 -21.40 0.72
N ASN A 343 9.24 -20.56 -0.32
CA ASN A 343 8.97 -19.13 -0.18
C ASN A 343 7.57 -18.91 0.37
N LEU A 344 6.58 -19.68 -0.07
CA LEU A 344 5.21 -19.62 0.43
C LEU A 344 5.14 -19.98 1.93
N ILE A 345 5.89 -20.99 2.38
CA ILE A 345 5.97 -21.35 3.82
C ILE A 345 6.53 -20.17 4.63
N ILE A 346 7.61 -19.53 4.17
CA ILE A 346 8.18 -18.35 4.86
C ILE A 346 7.14 -17.24 4.98
N VAL A 347 6.45 -16.93 3.90
CA VAL A 347 5.41 -15.88 3.88
C VAL A 347 4.26 -16.24 4.82
N GLY A 348 3.87 -17.51 4.88
CA GLY A 348 2.88 -17.99 5.85
C GLY A 348 3.35 -17.84 7.29
N CYS A 349 4.60 -18.20 7.59
CA CYS A 349 5.19 -18.00 8.94
C CYS A 349 5.23 -16.52 9.33
N VAL A 350 5.58 -15.63 8.39
CA VAL A 350 5.54 -14.17 8.64
C VAL A 350 4.09 -13.70 8.87
N GLY A 351 3.12 -14.26 8.15
CA GLY A 351 1.71 -13.97 8.39
C GLY A 351 1.24 -14.27 9.81
N LEU A 352 1.78 -15.32 10.44
CA LEU A 352 1.48 -15.66 11.85
C LEU A 352 2.03 -14.63 12.85
N VAL A 353 3.02 -13.81 12.47
CA VAL A 353 3.54 -12.73 13.34
C VAL A 353 2.45 -11.71 13.65
N ALA A 354 1.40 -11.59 12.82
CA ALA A 354 0.23 -10.76 13.08
C ALA A 354 -0.39 -11.01 14.46
N ILE A 355 -0.27 -12.21 15.03
CA ILE A 355 -0.79 -12.57 16.38
C ILE A 355 -0.24 -11.63 17.46
N PHE A 356 0.99 -11.17 17.32
CA PHE A 356 1.62 -10.29 18.31
C PHE A 356 1.18 -8.81 18.20
N PHE A 357 0.41 -8.48 17.19
CA PHE A 357 -0.06 -7.12 16.90
C PHE A 357 -1.59 -6.96 16.99
N THR A 358 -2.31 -8.00 17.43
CA THR A 358 -3.79 -7.96 17.51
C THR A 358 -4.31 -6.83 18.41
N ASP A 359 -3.56 -6.48 19.45
CA ASP A 359 -3.92 -5.38 20.36
C ASP A 359 -3.36 -4.02 19.91
N ASN A 360 -2.53 -3.99 18.86
CA ASN A 360 -1.86 -2.77 18.38
C ASN A 360 -1.61 -2.81 16.87
N ILE A 361 -2.64 -2.56 16.08
CA ILE A 361 -2.57 -2.55 14.62
C ILE A 361 -1.51 -1.54 14.13
N LEU A 362 -1.44 -0.34 14.74
CA LEU A 362 -0.49 0.69 14.31
C LEU A 362 0.96 0.24 14.43
N GLY A 363 1.31 -0.54 15.47
CA GLY A 363 2.67 -1.05 15.63
C GLY A 363 3.10 -1.94 14.46
N GLY A 364 2.20 -2.79 13.96
CA GLY A 364 2.45 -3.59 12.75
C GLY A 364 2.60 -2.72 11.49
N VAL A 365 1.70 -1.75 11.32
CA VAL A 365 1.69 -0.84 10.15
C VAL A 365 2.94 0.04 10.10
N GLU A 366 3.45 0.48 11.24
CA GLU A 366 4.68 1.27 11.34
C GLU A 366 5.91 0.53 10.80
N LEU A 367 5.99 -0.78 10.99
CA LEU A 367 7.10 -1.60 10.46
C LEU A 367 7.08 -1.63 8.93
N VAL A 368 5.90 -1.81 8.34
CA VAL A 368 5.74 -1.77 6.87
C VAL A 368 6.10 -0.39 6.34
N SER A 369 5.60 0.67 6.99
CA SER A 369 5.87 2.06 6.59
C SER A 369 7.36 2.39 6.65
N PHE A 370 8.10 1.86 7.63
CA PHE A 370 9.55 2.03 7.70
C PHE A 370 10.24 1.43 6.47
N GLY A 371 9.89 0.20 6.11
CA GLY A 371 10.42 -0.48 4.93
C GLY A 371 10.13 0.31 3.66
N ALA A 372 8.87 0.67 3.45
CA ALA A 372 8.41 1.41 2.29
C ALA A 372 9.13 2.76 2.12
N ILE A 373 9.11 3.61 3.16
CA ILE A 373 9.73 4.95 3.09
C ILE A 373 11.23 4.84 2.86
N THR A 374 11.92 3.89 3.49
CA THR A 374 13.35 3.68 3.28
C THR A 374 13.64 3.27 1.82
N GLY A 375 12.85 2.36 1.26
CA GLY A 375 12.92 1.98 -0.15
C GLY A 375 12.67 3.18 -1.08
N PHE A 376 11.67 3.99 -0.79
CA PHE A 376 11.33 5.19 -1.56
C PHE A 376 12.46 6.23 -1.54
N ILE A 377 13.10 6.46 -0.38
CA ILE A 377 14.26 7.34 -0.26
C ILE A 377 15.38 6.87 -1.19
N LEU A 378 15.71 5.58 -1.19
CA LEU A 378 16.77 5.02 -2.02
C LEU A 378 16.48 5.14 -3.51
N VAL A 379 15.23 4.91 -3.93
CA VAL A 379 14.82 5.11 -5.34
C VAL A 379 14.88 6.59 -5.72
N ASN A 380 14.39 7.48 -4.87
CA ASN A 380 14.41 8.91 -5.12
C ASN A 380 15.85 9.43 -5.29
N ILE A 381 16.81 8.97 -4.48
CA ILE A 381 18.25 9.31 -4.62
C ILE A 381 18.85 8.71 -5.89
N SER A 382 18.38 7.54 -6.32
CA SER A 382 18.90 6.84 -7.50
C SER A 382 18.68 7.63 -8.79
N VAL A 383 17.56 8.39 -8.90
CA VAL A 383 17.23 9.14 -10.12
C VAL A 383 18.26 10.23 -10.44
N PRO A 384 18.58 11.18 -9.53
CA PRO A 384 19.59 12.20 -9.82
C PRO A 384 21.00 11.63 -10.02
N VAL A 385 21.36 10.54 -9.30
CA VAL A 385 22.65 9.89 -9.50
C VAL A 385 22.77 9.27 -10.90
N LEU A 386 21.70 8.60 -11.35
CA LEU A 386 21.65 8.07 -12.71
C LEU A 386 21.72 9.19 -13.76
N PHE A 387 21.01 10.29 -13.54
CA PHE A 387 21.02 11.45 -14.42
C PHE A 387 22.42 12.09 -14.54
N LEU A 388 23.15 12.18 -13.43
CA LEU A 388 24.53 12.69 -13.42
C LEU A 388 25.52 11.77 -14.16
N LYS A 389 25.31 10.45 -14.05
CA LYS A 389 26.15 9.44 -14.75
C LYS A 389 25.91 9.42 -16.26
N LYS A 390 24.71 9.74 -16.73
CA LYS A 390 24.38 9.78 -18.15
C LYS A 390 24.84 11.10 -18.78
N LYS A 391 25.62 11.01 -19.86
CA LYS A 391 26.00 12.17 -20.70
C LYS A 391 24.86 12.49 -21.68
N GLY A 392 23.68 12.89 -21.17
CA GLY A 392 22.49 13.22 -21.98
C GLY A 392 22.20 14.73 -22.01
N GLU A 393 21.13 15.11 -22.71
CA GLU A 393 20.64 16.50 -22.76
C GLU A 393 20.33 17.02 -21.34
N ARG A 394 20.96 18.12 -20.95
CA ARG A 394 20.78 18.79 -19.66
C ARG A 394 19.89 20.03 -19.79
N GLY A 395 18.80 19.92 -20.57
CA GLY A 395 17.81 21.00 -20.65
C GLY A 395 17.04 21.20 -19.35
N GLY A 396 16.46 22.38 -19.14
CA GLY A 396 15.76 22.73 -17.91
C GLY A 396 14.67 21.73 -17.49
N LYS A 397 13.90 21.17 -18.44
CA LYS A 397 12.92 20.11 -18.20
C LYS A 397 13.55 18.81 -17.67
N ALA A 398 14.73 18.44 -18.17
CA ALA A 398 15.42 17.25 -17.72
C ALA A 398 15.94 17.44 -16.29
N ILE A 399 16.53 18.59 -15.99
CA ILE A 399 16.98 18.93 -14.63
C ILE A 399 15.79 18.90 -13.65
N LEU A 400 14.67 19.49 -14.01
CA LEU A 400 13.47 19.48 -13.16
C LEU A 400 13.02 18.03 -12.87
N ASN A 401 12.86 17.20 -13.90
CA ASN A 401 12.28 15.86 -13.77
C ASN A 401 13.23 14.83 -13.16
N TYR A 402 14.54 14.94 -13.39
CA TYR A 402 15.52 13.94 -12.99
C TYR A 402 16.42 14.37 -11.82
N ALA A 403 16.39 15.65 -11.43
CA ALA A 403 17.14 16.15 -10.29
C ALA A 403 16.24 16.82 -9.25
N VAL A 404 15.53 17.90 -9.60
CA VAL A 404 14.81 18.73 -8.62
C VAL A 404 13.66 17.95 -7.97
N LEU A 405 12.74 17.38 -8.76
CA LEU A 405 11.59 16.64 -8.22
C LEU A 405 12.00 15.43 -7.36
N PRO A 406 12.96 14.58 -7.79
CA PRO A 406 13.43 13.48 -6.95
C PRO A 406 14.14 13.92 -5.66
N LEU A 407 14.86 15.05 -5.68
CA LEU A 407 15.48 15.61 -4.46
C LEU A 407 14.43 16.14 -3.48
N ILE A 408 13.38 16.79 -3.98
CA ILE A 408 12.23 17.19 -3.15
C ILE A 408 11.57 15.94 -2.55
N ALA A 409 11.31 14.90 -3.36
CA ALA A 409 10.78 13.62 -2.90
C ALA A 409 11.65 13.02 -1.79
N THR A 410 12.97 13.00 -2.00
CA THR A 410 13.93 12.53 -0.99
C THR A 410 13.81 13.32 0.30
N ALA A 411 13.82 14.65 0.23
CA ALA A 411 13.75 15.51 1.41
C ALA A 411 12.45 15.29 2.21
N VAL A 412 11.32 15.20 1.52
CA VAL A 412 10.02 14.94 2.17
C VAL A 412 9.99 13.55 2.78
N CYS A 413 10.41 12.51 2.06
CA CYS A 413 10.44 11.13 2.59
C CYS A 413 11.41 11.02 3.79
N VAL A 414 12.59 11.64 3.75
CA VAL A 414 13.52 11.68 4.88
C VAL A 414 12.89 12.38 6.08
N TYR A 415 12.20 13.48 5.84
CA TYR A 415 11.52 14.23 6.92
C TYR A 415 10.39 13.39 7.56
N LEU A 416 9.59 12.70 6.78
CA LEU A 416 8.59 11.75 7.27
C LEU A 416 9.25 10.60 8.04
N TRP A 417 10.34 10.05 7.54
CA TRP A 417 11.10 8.98 8.18
C TRP A 417 11.60 9.37 9.58
N PHE A 418 12.09 10.60 9.75
CA PHE A 418 12.51 11.11 11.07
C PHE A 418 11.33 11.25 12.05
N ASN A 419 10.13 11.51 11.57
CA ASN A 419 8.92 11.64 12.39
C ASN A 419 8.24 10.31 12.75
N MET A 420 8.70 9.17 12.22
CA MET A 420 8.22 7.84 12.61
C MET A 420 8.59 7.50 14.06
N ALA A 421 7.86 6.56 14.65
CA ALA A 421 8.15 6.05 15.99
C ALA A 421 9.58 5.47 16.09
N ALA A 422 10.20 5.67 17.24
CA ALA A 422 11.56 5.16 17.50
C ALA A 422 11.60 3.62 17.46
N THR A 423 10.53 2.97 17.92
CA THR A 423 10.37 1.50 17.91
C THR A 423 10.45 0.91 16.52
N ALA A 424 9.72 1.50 15.55
CA ALA A 424 9.74 1.05 14.15
C ALA A 424 11.14 1.20 13.53
N LYS A 425 11.84 2.30 13.83
CA LYS A 425 13.21 2.53 13.36
C LYS A 425 14.21 1.53 13.93
N VAL A 426 14.13 1.24 15.22
CA VAL A 426 15.03 0.28 15.87
C VAL A 426 14.83 -1.13 15.33
N ILE A 427 13.57 -1.59 15.25
CA ILE A 427 13.24 -2.93 14.75
C ILE A 427 13.58 -3.07 13.26
N GLY A 428 13.32 -2.01 12.47
CA GLY A 428 13.56 -2.05 11.02
C GLY A 428 15.03 -1.95 10.60
N ILE A 429 15.95 -1.50 11.51
CA ILE A 429 17.40 -1.45 11.25
C ILE A 429 18.08 -2.77 11.64
N ILE A 430 17.51 -3.56 12.56
CA ILE A 430 18.00 -4.89 12.97
C ILE A 430 17.64 -5.93 11.92
#